data_3e90f28f0e4725971f81abc4c5cbda3b
#
_entry.id   3e90f28f0e4725971f81abc4c5cbda3b
#
_cell.length_a   1.000
_cell.length_b   1.000
_cell.length_c   1.000
_cell.angle_alpha   90.00
_cell.angle_beta   90.00
_cell.angle_gamma   90.00
#
_symmetry.space_group_name_H-M   'P 1'
#
loop_
_entity.id
_entity.type
_entity.pdbx_description
1 polymer ?
#
loop_
_entity_poly.entity_id
_entity_poly.type
_entity_poly.pdbx_seq_one_letter_code
_entity_poly.pdbx_strand_id
1 'polypeptide(L)'
;MAQAKKTGHRKHSAATAPTIVKRKVPVRQPNSEYRNREYLSEKEVGKVIAAAGAQGRHGLRDSALILIAYRHGLRVSELVSLRWDQIDLGQGLVHVARLKNGMPSVHPLRGPELRALRRLQREEARAAYVFVSERKAPLTPDAVRKIVARAGREASLEFPIHPHMLRHATGYKLANDGHDTRAIQQYLGHRNIQHTTRYTDLAPNRFKDFWKD
;
A
#
# COMPACT_ATOMS: atom_id res chain seq x y z
N MET A 1 -72.10 37.33 -52.54
CA MET A 1 -70.90 37.87 -51.84
C MET A 1 -70.50 36.87 -50.78
N ALA A 2 -69.46 36.06 -51.02
CA ALA A 2 -68.94 35.06 -50.10
C ALA A 2 -67.45 35.24 -49.98
N GLN A 3 -66.97 35.59 -48.76
CA GLN A 3 -65.61 35.78 -48.47
C GLN A 3 -64.95 34.42 -48.15
N ALA A 4 -63.86 34.08 -48.83
CA ALA A 4 -63.04 32.91 -48.61
C ALA A 4 -62.10 33.15 -47.41
N LYS A 5 -62.14 32.28 -46.37
CA LYS A 5 -61.19 32.25 -45.29
C LYS A 5 -59.95 31.40 -45.71
N LYS A 6 -58.81 32.05 -45.75
CA LYS A 6 -57.48 31.36 -45.88
C LYS A 6 -57.10 30.73 -44.56
N THR A 7 -57.02 29.41 -44.53
CA THR A 7 -56.42 28.66 -43.41
C THR A 7 -54.86 28.53 -43.61
N GLY A 8 -54.14 29.22 -42.76
CA GLY A 8 -52.65 29.11 -42.75
C GLY A 8 -52.16 27.81 -42.06
N HIS A 9 -51.52 26.98 -42.79
CA HIS A 9 -50.80 25.80 -42.25
C HIS A 9 -49.51 26.21 -41.52
N ARG A 10 -49.50 26.10 -40.19
CA ARG A 10 -48.28 26.20 -39.40
C ARG A 10 -47.45 24.90 -39.59
N LYS A 11 -46.30 24.98 -40.23
CA LYS A 11 -45.31 23.92 -40.27
C LYS A 11 -44.66 23.83 -38.88
N HIS A 12 -44.92 22.74 -38.15
CA HIS A 12 -44.15 22.41 -36.95
C HIS A 12 -42.74 21.94 -37.37
N SER A 13 -41.73 22.76 -37.03
CA SER A 13 -40.36 22.37 -37.11
C SER A 13 -40.09 21.29 -36.02
N ALA A 14 -39.75 20.09 -36.45
CA ALA A 14 -39.31 19.02 -35.56
C ALA A 14 -37.95 19.40 -34.97
N ALA A 15 -37.91 19.67 -33.67
CA ALA A 15 -36.65 19.88 -32.95
C ALA A 15 -35.83 18.57 -32.93
N THR A 16 -34.67 18.61 -33.56
CA THR A 16 -33.70 17.50 -33.58
C THR A 16 -33.22 17.26 -32.15
N ALA A 17 -33.44 16.07 -31.62
CA ALA A 17 -32.94 15.70 -30.30
C ALA A 17 -31.41 15.78 -30.23
N PRO A 18 -30.81 16.26 -29.13
CA PRO A 18 -29.34 16.38 -29.03
C PRO A 18 -28.69 15.01 -29.10
N THR A 19 -27.78 14.86 -30.05
CA THR A 19 -26.95 13.65 -30.21
C THR A 19 -26.07 13.47 -28.98
N ILE A 20 -26.33 12.44 -28.17
CA ILE A 20 -25.51 12.09 -27.03
C ILE A 20 -24.16 11.57 -27.55
N VAL A 21 -23.16 12.42 -27.58
CA VAL A 21 -21.79 12.02 -27.84
C VAL A 21 -21.33 11.17 -26.66
N LYS A 22 -21.26 9.85 -26.85
CA LYS A 22 -20.66 8.94 -25.86
C LYS A 22 -19.22 9.38 -25.62
N ARG A 23 -18.95 10.09 -24.49
CA ARG A 23 -17.60 10.37 -24.05
C ARG A 23 -16.88 9.02 -23.87
N LYS A 24 -15.84 8.76 -24.65
CA LYS A 24 -14.92 7.65 -24.41
C LYS A 24 -14.31 7.89 -23.04
N VAL A 25 -14.63 7.02 -22.07
CA VAL A 25 -13.94 7.01 -20.78
C VAL A 25 -12.48 6.71 -21.07
N PRO A 26 -11.51 7.54 -20.61
CA PRO A 26 -10.11 7.26 -20.83
C PRO A 26 -9.77 5.89 -20.25
N VAL A 27 -9.27 4.98 -21.07
CA VAL A 27 -8.79 3.68 -20.62
C VAL A 27 -7.56 3.96 -19.74
N ARG A 28 -7.63 3.52 -18.49
CA ARG A 28 -6.51 3.66 -17.57
C ARG A 28 -5.35 2.82 -18.11
N GLN A 29 -4.26 3.48 -18.47
CA GLN A 29 -3.05 2.82 -18.90
C GLN A 29 -2.46 1.93 -17.80
N PRO A 30 -1.72 0.86 -18.11
CA PRO A 30 -1.02 0.04 -17.14
C PRO A 30 -0.12 0.89 -16.22
N ASN A 31 -0.01 0.51 -14.96
CA ASN A 31 0.82 1.25 -14.00
C ASN A 31 2.30 1.36 -14.42
N SER A 32 2.80 0.44 -15.24
CA SER A 32 4.15 0.44 -15.81
C SER A 32 4.44 1.66 -16.69
N GLU A 33 3.42 2.21 -17.36
CA GLU A 33 3.57 3.42 -18.19
C GLU A 33 3.63 4.71 -17.37
N TYR A 34 3.09 4.68 -16.15
CA TYR A 34 3.08 5.85 -15.25
C TYR A 34 4.21 5.84 -14.22
N ARG A 35 4.96 4.73 -14.07
CA ARG A 35 5.90 4.54 -12.97
C ARG A 35 7.16 3.84 -13.44
N ASN A 36 8.26 4.58 -13.41
CA ASN A 36 9.59 4.04 -13.74
C ASN A 36 10.07 2.98 -12.74
N ARG A 37 9.43 2.87 -11.55
CA ARG A 37 9.82 1.96 -10.49
C ARG A 37 8.65 1.58 -9.57
N GLU A 38 8.52 0.27 -9.27
CA GLU A 38 7.42 -0.27 -8.45
C GLU A 38 7.79 -0.50 -6.98
N TYR A 39 9.05 -0.30 -6.59
CA TYR A 39 9.54 -0.56 -5.23
C TYR A 39 10.53 0.51 -4.77
N LEU A 40 10.76 0.56 -3.45
CA LEU A 40 11.74 1.43 -2.80
C LEU A 40 13.00 0.63 -2.46
N SER A 41 14.15 1.23 -2.62
CA SER A 41 15.39 0.69 -2.05
C SER A 41 15.35 0.78 -0.52
N GLU A 42 16.19 -0.01 0.16
CA GLU A 42 16.28 0.02 1.63
C GLU A 42 16.66 1.41 2.16
N LYS A 43 17.56 2.13 1.46
CA LYS A 43 17.94 3.50 1.80
C LYS A 43 16.76 4.48 1.71
N GLU A 44 15.93 4.34 0.68
CA GLU A 44 14.73 5.19 0.52
C GLU A 44 13.67 4.88 1.56
N VAL A 45 13.44 3.60 1.87
CA VAL A 45 12.56 3.22 2.98
C VAL A 45 13.03 3.86 4.29
N GLY A 46 14.35 3.82 4.57
CA GLY A 46 14.93 4.47 5.74
C GLY A 46 14.65 5.98 5.78
N LYS A 47 14.82 6.69 4.64
CA LYS A 47 14.47 8.12 4.53
C LYS A 47 12.98 8.38 4.80
N VAL A 48 12.09 7.55 4.24
CA VAL A 48 10.64 7.69 4.41
C VAL A 48 10.22 7.47 5.88
N ILE A 49 10.81 6.48 6.56
CA ILE A 49 10.58 6.23 8.00
C ILE A 49 11.05 7.43 8.83
N ALA A 50 12.24 7.95 8.55
CA ALA A 50 12.80 9.10 9.25
C ALA A 50 11.94 10.36 9.03
N ALA A 51 11.55 10.64 7.79
CA ALA A 51 10.69 11.76 7.45
C ALA A 51 9.33 11.68 8.15
N ALA A 52 8.70 10.50 8.16
CA ALA A 52 7.46 10.28 8.90
C ALA A 52 7.61 10.53 10.39
N GLY A 53 8.75 10.11 10.99
CA GLY A 53 9.03 10.29 12.41
C GLY A 53 9.27 11.75 12.83
N ALA A 54 9.79 12.58 11.92
CA ALA A 54 10.06 13.99 12.16
C ALA A 54 8.79 14.87 12.05
N GLN A 55 7.68 14.35 11.56
CA GLN A 55 6.48 15.10 11.24
C GLN A 55 5.42 15.07 12.34
N GLY A 56 5.16 16.24 12.93
CA GLY A 56 3.98 16.56 13.72
C GLY A 56 3.69 15.64 14.90
N ARG A 57 2.45 15.73 15.40
CA ARG A 57 1.96 15.02 16.60
C ARG A 57 2.02 13.48 16.51
N HIS A 58 1.89 12.93 15.31
CA HIS A 58 1.76 11.49 15.08
C HIS A 58 3.03 10.84 14.48
N GLY A 59 4.17 11.51 14.56
CA GLY A 59 5.41 11.02 13.97
C GLY A 59 5.80 9.61 14.44
N LEU A 60 5.65 9.32 15.74
CA LEU A 60 5.91 7.98 16.26
C LEU A 60 5.01 6.91 15.61
N ARG A 61 3.71 7.17 15.55
CA ARG A 61 2.74 6.26 14.93
C ARG A 61 3.04 6.05 13.44
N ASP A 62 3.25 7.15 12.72
CA ASP A 62 3.42 7.12 11.27
C ASP A 62 4.73 6.45 10.87
N SER A 63 5.82 6.69 11.59
CA SER A 63 7.10 6.00 11.37
C SER A 63 7.02 4.51 11.73
N ALA A 64 6.39 4.14 12.85
CA ALA A 64 6.17 2.76 13.23
C ALA A 64 5.29 2.01 12.22
N LEU A 65 4.24 2.65 11.71
CA LEU A 65 3.36 2.13 10.68
C LEU A 65 4.13 1.77 9.40
N ILE A 66 4.98 2.67 8.91
CA ILE A 66 5.79 2.44 7.71
C ILE A 66 6.82 1.34 7.95
N LEU A 67 7.48 1.33 9.13
CA LEU A 67 8.44 0.30 9.51
C LEU A 67 7.80 -1.10 9.51
N ILE A 68 6.65 -1.25 10.17
CA ILE A 68 5.92 -2.53 10.27
C ILE A 68 5.39 -2.95 8.89
N ALA A 69 4.84 -2.02 8.11
CA ALA A 69 4.38 -2.30 6.75
C ALA A 69 5.50 -2.84 5.87
N TYR A 70 6.69 -2.24 5.94
CA TYR A 70 7.87 -2.66 5.19
C TYR A 70 8.42 -3.99 5.72
N ARG A 71 8.72 -4.10 7.03
CA ARG A 71 9.38 -5.27 7.59
C ARG A 71 8.57 -6.56 7.39
N HIS A 72 7.24 -6.49 7.53
CA HIS A 72 6.37 -7.67 7.41
C HIS A 72 5.63 -7.77 6.08
N GLY A 73 5.87 -6.84 5.16
CA GLY A 73 5.25 -6.81 3.85
C GLY A 73 3.72 -6.78 3.91
N LEU A 74 3.13 -6.07 4.89
CA LEU A 74 1.69 -6.05 5.11
C LEU A 74 0.95 -5.31 3.99
N ARG A 75 -0.22 -5.83 3.63
CA ARG A 75 -1.17 -5.07 2.83
C ARG A 75 -1.80 -3.97 3.68
N VAL A 76 -2.26 -2.88 3.06
CA VAL A 76 -2.88 -1.77 3.80
C VAL A 76 -4.04 -2.25 4.68
N SER A 77 -4.88 -3.14 4.17
CA SER A 77 -6.00 -3.69 4.94
C SER A 77 -5.54 -4.54 6.14
N GLU A 78 -4.44 -5.29 6.01
CA GLU A 78 -3.84 -6.06 7.11
C GLU A 78 -3.24 -5.11 8.16
N LEU A 79 -2.59 -4.04 7.70
CA LEU A 79 -1.95 -3.05 8.57
C LEU A 79 -2.97 -2.27 9.42
N VAL A 80 -4.08 -1.80 8.83
CA VAL A 80 -5.10 -1.06 9.59
C VAL A 80 -5.91 -1.93 10.52
N SER A 81 -6.01 -3.24 10.25
CA SER A 81 -6.69 -4.22 11.11
C SER A 81 -5.78 -4.86 12.16
N LEU A 82 -4.49 -4.52 12.20
CA LEU A 82 -3.53 -5.09 13.16
C LEU A 82 -3.91 -4.69 14.60
N ARG A 83 -4.03 -5.69 15.47
CA ARG A 83 -4.43 -5.54 16.87
C ARG A 83 -3.29 -5.85 17.82
N TRP A 84 -3.36 -5.31 19.02
CA TRP A 84 -2.36 -5.59 20.06
C TRP A 84 -2.35 -7.04 20.53
N ASP A 85 -3.48 -7.74 20.47
CA ASP A 85 -3.55 -9.17 20.80
C ASP A 85 -2.82 -10.07 19.79
N GLN A 86 -2.46 -9.55 18.63
CA GLN A 86 -1.62 -10.23 17.62
C GLN A 86 -0.12 -10.00 17.84
N ILE A 87 0.27 -9.18 18.82
CA ILE A 87 1.67 -8.81 19.06
C ILE A 87 2.11 -9.31 20.43
N ASP A 88 3.05 -10.23 20.43
CA ASP A 88 3.75 -10.65 21.64
C ASP A 88 5.07 -9.87 21.78
N LEU A 89 5.04 -8.80 22.57
CA LEU A 89 6.22 -7.98 22.84
C LEU A 89 7.26 -8.66 23.74
N GLY A 90 6.84 -9.69 24.48
CA GLY A 90 7.72 -10.48 25.34
C GLY A 90 8.58 -11.44 24.53
N GLN A 91 7.95 -12.24 23.69
CA GLN A 91 8.61 -13.18 22.80
C GLN A 91 9.15 -12.51 21.50
N GLY A 92 8.73 -11.28 21.21
CA GLY A 92 9.11 -10.57 20.00
C GLY A 92 8.50 -11.17 18.74
N LEU A 93 7.20 -11.45 18.76
CA LEU A 93 6.47 -12.06 17.65
C LEU A 93 5.27 -11.21 17.24
N VAL A 94 4.93 -11.26 15.95
CA VAL A 94 3.67 -10.74 15.41
C VAL A 94 2.94 -11.82 14.61
N HIS A 95 1.67 -12.06 14.95
CA HIS A 95 0.78 -12.98 14.25
C HIS A 95 0.08 -12.22 13.12
N VAL A 96 0.50 -12.47 11.89
CA VAL A 96 -0.04 -11.79 10.71
C VAL A 96 -1.25 -12.56 10.19
N ALA A 97 -2.43 -12.03 10.42
CA ALA A 97 -3.67 -12.52 9.80
C ALA A 97 -3.73 -12.01 8.35
N ARG A 98 -3.67 -12.94 7.39
CA ARG A 98 -3.74 -12.57 5.97
C ARG A 98 -5.20 -12.50 5.52
N LEU A 99 -5.62 -11.31 5.12
CA LEU A 99 -6.93 -11.11 4.50
C LEU A 99 -6.96 -11.65 3.07
N LYS A 100 -8.15 -11.92 2.54
CA LYS A 100 -8.37 -12.41 1.16
C LYS A 100 -7.70 -13.76 0.86
N ASN A 101 -7.92 -14.76 1.70
CA ASN A 101 -7.44 -16.14 1.52
C ASN A 101 -5.90 -16.27 1.47
N GLY A 102 -5.14 -15.32 2.04
CA GLY A 102 -3.72 -15.48 2.25
C GLY A 102 -3.44 -16.46 3.41
N MET A 103 -2.25 -17.08 3.40
CA MET A 103 -1.83 -17.95 4.50
C MET A 103 -1.38 -17.12 5.69
N PRO A 104 -1.95 -17.30 6.91
CA PRO A 104 -1.45 -16.65 8.11
C PRO A 104 -0.01 -17.06 8.40
N SER A 105 0.73 -16.16 9.04
CA SER A 105 2.14 -16.40 9.36
C SER A 105 2.51 -15.70 10.67
N VAL A 106 3.53 -16.23 11.34
CA VAL A 106 4.12 -15.61 12.54
C VAL A 106 5.49 -15.07 12.16
N HIS A 107 5.72 -13.79 12.43
CA HIS A 107 6.96 -13.14 12.08
C HIS A 107 7.70 -12.65 13.32
N PRO A 108 9.04 -12.80 13.37
CA PRO A 108 9.84 -12.24 14.46
C PRO A 108 9.92 -10.71 14.35
N LEU A 109 9.72 -10.04 15.47
CA LEU A 109 9.98 -8.61 15.65
C LEU A 109 11.42 -8.41 16.08
N ARG A 110 12.10 -7.44 15.47
CA ARG A 110 13.48 -7.10 15.80
C ARG A 110 13.56 -5.84 16.66
N GLY A 111 14.72 -5.50 17.15
CA GLY A 111 14.95 -4.40 18.07
C GLY A 111 14.29 -3.07 17.70
N PRO A 112 14.44 -2.55 16.45
CA PRO A 112 13.78 -1.30 16.05
C PRO A 112 12.26 -1.35 16.16
N GLU A 113 11.64 -2.47 15.73
CA GLU A 113 10.19 -2.69 15.75
C GLU A 113 9.69 -2.80 17.18
N LEU A 114 10.36 -3.59 18.02
CA LEU A 114 10.02 -3.74 19.44
C LEU A 114 10.08 -2.38 20.17
N ARG A 115 11.11 -1.57 19.92
CA ARG A 115 11.22 -0.23 20.51
C ARG A 115 10.07 0.68 20.08
N ALA A 116 9.76 0.70 18.78
CA ALA A 116 8.68 1.52 18.22
C ALA A 116 7.31 1.07 18.78
N LEU A 117 7.03 -0.24 18.76
CA LEU A 117 5.76 -0.79 19.24
C LEU A 117 5.58 -0.61 20.75
N ARG A 118 6.60 -0.85 21.57
CA ARG A 118 6.54 -0.61 23.04
C ARG A 118 6.27 0.86 23.35
N ARG A 119 6.89 1.80 22.60
CA ARG A 119 6.63 3.21 22.77
C ARG A 119 5.20 3.56 22.36
N LEU A 120 4.75 3.08 21.20
CA LEU A 120 3.39 3.30 20.71
C LEU A 120 2.34 2.72 21.68
N GLN A 121 2.56 1.53 22.23
CA GLN A 121 1.66 0.91 23.21
C GLN A 121 1.50 1.76 24.47
N ARG A 122 2.56 2.40 24.95
CA ARG A 122 2.47 3.31 26.11
C ARG A 122 1.65 4.57 25.81
N GLU A 123 1.79 5.12 24.60
CA GLU A 123 1.01 6.29 24.18
C GLU A 123 -0.47 5.96 23.92
N GLU A 124 -0.75 4.72 23.47
CA GLU A 124 -2.07 4.26 23.06
C GLU A 124 -2.60 3.10 23.92
N ALA A 125 -2.32 3.11 25.24
CA ALA A 125 -2.51 1.99 26.17
C ALA A 125 -3.93 1.38 26.20
N ARG A 126 -4.96 2.11 25.76
CA ARG A 126 -6.36 1.65 25.76
C ARG A 126 -6.88 1.27 24.36
N ALA A 127 -6.08 1.39 23.33
CA ALA A 127 -6.51 1.06 21.99
C ALA A 127 -6.44 -0.45 21.73
N ALA A 128 -7.48 -1.01 21.10
CA ALA A 128 -7.46 -2.42 20.67
C ALA A 128 -6.60 -2.62 19.41
N TYR A 129 -6.53 -1.61 18.56
CA TYR A 129 -5.76 -1.60 17.33
C TYR A 129 -4.41 -0.91 17.51
N VAL A 130 -3.39 -1.36 16.77
CA VAL A 130 -2.04 -0.81 16.87
C VAL A 130 -1.95 0.61 16.28
N PHE A 131 -2.60 0.82 15.14
CA PHE A 131 -2.58 2.10 14.43
C PHE A 131 -3.95 2.77 14.45
N VAL A 132 -4.08 3.74 15.31
CA VAL A 132 -5.35 4.44 15.56
C VAL A 132 -5.28 5.92 15.17
N SER A 133 -6.46 6.48 14.90
CA SER A 133 -6.66 7.93 14.73
C SER A 133 -6.74 8.63 16.09
N GLU A 134 -6.84 9.96 16.11
CA GLU A 134 -7.09 10.75 17.33
C GLU A 134 -8.36 10.32 18.08
N ARG A 135 -9.35 9.83 17.36
CA ARG A 135 -10.60 9.31 17.91
C ARG A 135 -10.50 7.88 18.45
N LYS A 136 -9.29 7.32 18.52
CA LYS A 136 -8.98 5.94 18.94
C LYS A 136 -9.64 4.85 18.07
N ALA A 137 -10.18 5.22 16.93
CA ALA A 137 -10.65 4.27 15.92
C ALA A 137 -9.47 3.82 15.03
N PRO A 138 -9.50 2.61 14.44
CA PRO A 138 -8.45 2.16 13.54
C PRO A 138 -8.30 3.13 12.35
N LEU A 139 -7.07 3.29 11.86
CA LEU A 139 -6.82 4.09 10.67
C LEU A 139 -7.55 3.49 9.46
N THR A 140 -8.01 4.35 8.56
CA THR A 140 -8.56 3.90 7.29
C THR A 140 -7.45 3.61 6.27
N PRO A 141 -7.68 2.75 5.28
CA PRO A 141 -6.73 2.54 4.19
C PRO A 141 -6.35 3.83 3.45
N ASP A 142 -7.27 4.79 3.35
CA ASP A 142 -7.02 6.08 2.72
C ASP A 142 -6.10 6.96 3.59
N ALA A 143 -6.29 6.97 4.91
CA ALA A 143 -5.39 7.65 5.83
C ALA A 143 -3.95 7.12 5.71
N VAL A 144 -3.77 5.80 5.64
CA VAL A 144 -2.45 5.17 5.43
C VAL A 144 -1.83 5.59 4.10
N ARG A 145 -2.61 5.64 3.01
CA ARG A 145 -2.11 6.13 1.72
C ARG A 145 -1.61 7.57 1.82
N LYS A 146 -2.36 8.44 2.49
CA LYS A 146 -1.99 9.84 2.71
C LYS A 146 -0.73 9.98 3.56
N ILE A 147 -0.59 9.19 4.63
CA ILE A 147 0.60 9.15 5.47
C ILE A 147 1.84 8.77 4.65
N VAL A 148 1.77 7.66 3.91
CA VAL A 148 2.90 7.17 3.09
C VAL A 148 3.26 8.18 2.00
N ALA A 149 2.26 8.71 1.27
CA ALA A 149 2.50 9.69 0.21
C ALA A 149 3.13 10.99 0.75
N ARG A 150 2.68 11.48 1.92
CA ARG A 150 3.27 12.62 2.60
C ARG A 150 4.72 12.34 2.99
N ALA A 151 4.97 11.22 3.67
CA ALA A 151 6.32 10.83 4.08
C ALA A 151 7.29 10.72 2.90
N GLY A 152 6.82 10.25 1.73
CA GLY A 152 7.62 10.21 0.51
C GLY A 152 8.02 11.59 -0.01
N ARG A 153 7.10 12.55 0.00
CA ARG A 153 7.39 13.95 -0.37
C ARG A 153 8.40 14.58 0.58
N GLU A 154 8.20 14.41 1.88
CA GLU A 154 9.10 14.94 2.93
C GLU A 154 10.49 14.26 2.89
N ALA A 155 10.57 13.02 2.45
CA ALA A 155 11.82 12.33 2.19
C ALA A 155 12.51 12.78 0.88
N SER A 156 11.94 13.74 0.16
CA SER A 156 12.42 14.25 -1.12
C SER A 156 12.63 13.15 -2.17
N LEU A 157 11.68 12.20 -2.24
CA LEU A 157 11.70 11.22 -3.31
C LEU A 157 11.14 11.84 -4.61
N GLU A 158 11.82 11.60 -5.73
CA GLU A 158 11.51 12.18 -7.05
C GLU A 158 10.21 11.66 -7.67
N PHE A 159 9.59 10.65 -7.05
CA PHE A 159 8.38 10.01 -7.53
C PHE A 159 7.37 9.78 -6.39
N PRO A 160 6.06 9.76 -6.68
CA PRO A 160 5.04 9.52 -5.70
C PRO A 160 5.09 8.07 -5.21
N ILE A 161 5.00 7.89 -3.89
CA ILE A 161 4.99 6.56 -3.29
C ILE A 161 3.63 6.20 -2.72
N HIS A 162 3.40 4.89 -2.58
CA HIS A 162 2.19 4.34 -1.99
C HIS A 162 2.50 3.05 -1.20
N PRO A 163 1.61 2.60 -0.29
CA PRO A 163 1.90 1.50 0.62
C PRO A 163 2.31 0.18 -0.05
N HIS A 164 1.80 -0.10 -1.26
CA HIS A 164 2.16 -1.35 -1.94
C HIS A 164 3.63 -1.40 -2.36
N MET A 165 4.25 -0.24 -2.59
CA MET A 165 5.69 -0.15 -2.88
C MET A 165 6.55 -0.59 -1.68
N LEU A 166 6.09 -0.38 -0.44
CA LEU A 166 6.75 -0.90 0.76
C LEU A 166 6.75 -2.43 0.78
N ARG A 167 5.62 -3.05 0.43
CA ARG A 167 5.51 -4.51 0.33
C ARG A 167 6.37 -5.08 -0.80
N HIS A 168 6.44 -4.41 -1.95
CA HIS A 168 7.36 -4.79 -3.02
C HIS A 168 8.82 -4.67 -2.56
N ALA A 169 9.16 -3.59 -1.85
CA ALA A 169 10.49 -3.41 -1.26
C ALA A 169 10.87 -4.56 -0.32
N THR A 170 9.91 -5.06 0.49
CA THR A 170 10.13 -6.27 1.31
C THR A 170 10.47 -7.48 0.45
N GLY A 171 9.68 -7.73 -0.60
CA GLY A 171 9.90 -8.86 -1.49
C GLY A 171 11.26 -8.83 -2.17
N TYR A 172 11.65 -7.68 -2.71
CA TYR A 172 12.97 -7.49 -3.33
C TYR A 172 14.12 -7.58 -2.31
N LYS A 173 13.94 -7.02 -1.11
CA LYS A 173 14.96 -7.13 -0.03
C LYS A 173 15.21 -8.59 0.32
N LEU A 174 14.16 -9.37 0.59
CA LEU A 174 14.30 -10.78 0.94
C LEU A 174 14.92 -11.61 -0.20
N ALA A 175 14.57 -11.32 -1.45
CA ALA A 175 15.18 -11.98 -2.61
C ALA A 175 16.67 -11.63 -2.76
N ASN A 176 17.03 -10.36 -2.57
CA ASN A 176 18.43 -9.92 -2.61
C ASN A 176 19.27 -10.45 -1.44
N ASP A 177 18.64 -10.74 -0.30
CA ASP A 177 19.29 -11.40 0.84
C ASP A 177 19.49 -12.92 0.64
N GLY A 178 19.03 -13.46 -0.50
CA GLY A 178 19.21 -14.87 -0.86
C GLY A 178 18.16 -15.82 -0.30
N HIS A 179 17.03 -15.31 0.22
CA HIS A 179 15.94 -16.16 0.65
C HIS A 179 15.26 -16.83 -0.55
N ASP A 180 14.89 -18.10 -0.40
CA ASP A 180 14.22 -18.86 -1.45
C ASP A 180 12.80 -18.34 -1.74
N THR A 181 12.33 -18.59 -2.97
CA THR A 181 11.04 -18.08 -3.45
C THR A 181 9.85 -18.60 -2.61
N ARG A 182 9.92 -19.83 -2.09
CA ARG A 182 8.84 -20.41 -1.27
C ARG A 182 8.79 -19.75 0.11
N ALA A 183 9.94 -19.51 0.74
CA ALA A 183 10.02 -18.78 2.00
C ALA A 183 9.47 -17.36 1.85
N ILE A 184 9.83 -16.63 0.77
CA ILE A 184 9.29 -15.30 0.46
C ILE A 184 7.78 -15.37 0.21
N GLN A 185 7.30 -16.39 -0.52
CA GLN A 185 5.87 -16.60 -0.77
C GLN A 185 5.09 -16.73 0.55
N GLN A 186 5.57 -17.58 1.46
CA GLN A 186 4.95 -17.81 2.77
C GLN A 186 5.00 -16.54 3.63
N TYR A 187 6.16 -15.88 3.69
CA TYR A 187 6.35 -14.64 4.44
C TYR A 187 5.37 -13.55 3.99
N LEU A 188 5.23 -13.35 2.70
CA LEU A 188 4.30 -12.37 2.14
C LEU A 188 2.83 -12.86 2.13
N GLY A 189 2.57 -14.14 2.34
CA GLY A 189 1.24 -14.74 2.28
C GLY A 189 0.64 -14.69 0.87
N HIS A 190 1.45 -14.96 -0.16
CA HIS A 190 0.99 -15.07 -1.54
C HIS A 190 0.41 -16.46 -1.80
N ARG A 191 -0.85 -16.53 -2.22
CA ARG A 191 -1.46 -17.80 -2.63
C ARG A 191 -0.83 -18.35 -3.91
N ASN A 192 -0.63 -17.49 -4.91
CA ASN A 192 0.04 -17.84 -6.15
C ASN A 192 1.52 -17.48 -6.10
N ILE A 193 2.39 -18.46 -6.38
CA ILE A 193 3.83 -18.27 -6.38
C ILE A 193 4.30 -17.28 -7.44
N GLN A 194 3.59 -17.14 -8.55
CA GLN A 194 3.92 -16.19 -9.62
C GLN A 194 3.95 -14.74 -9.14
N HIS A 195 3.22 -14.41 -8.05
CA HIS A 195 3.34 -13.09 -7.42
C HIS A 195 4.66 -12.89 -6.68
N THR A 196 5.41 -13.98 -6.45
CA THR A 196 6.68 -13.98 -5.72
C THR A 196 7.87 -14.14 -6.65
N THR A 197 7.76 -14.95 -7.72
CA THR A 197 8.86 -15.22 -8.66
C THR A 197 9.42 -13.92 -9.26
N ARG A 198 8.59 -12.90 -9.47
CA ARG A 198 9.01 -11.59 -9.93
C ARG A 198 10.12 -10.93 -9.07
N TYR A 199 10.20 -11.26 -7.78
CA TYR A 199 11.24 -10.72 -6.89
C TYR A 199 12.56 -11.47 -7.07
N THR A 200 12.49 -12.80 -7.16
CA THR A 200 13.67 -13.65 -7.30
C THR A 200 14.23 -13.66 -8.71
N ASP A 201 13.38 -13.48 -9.74
CA ASP A 201 13.83 -13.41 -11.14
C ASP A 201 14.72 -12.19 -11.42
N LEU A 202 14.49 -11.08 -10.70
CA LEU A 202 15.23 -9.83 -10.84
C LEU A 202 16.33 -9.66 -9.78
N ALA A 203 16.55 -10.65 -8.89
CA ALA A 203 17.58 -10.56 -7.85
C ALA A 203 18.99 -10.73 -8.47
N PRO A 204 19.88 -9.70 -8.38
CA PRO A 204 21.21 -9.74 -9.01
C PRO A 204 22.09 -10.90 -8.52
N ASN A 205 21.87 -11.31 -7.27
CA ASN A 205 22.67 -12.34 -6.60
C ASN A 205 22.13 -13.76 -6.80
N ARG A 206 21.08 -13.96 -7.63
CA ARG A 206 20.41 -15.26 -7.82
C ARG A 206 21.37 -16.39 -8.22
N PHE A 207 22.38 -16.08 -9.00
CA PHE A 207 23.32 -17.05 -9.55
C PHE A 207 24.72 -16.98 -8.93
N LYS A 208 24.93 -16.12 -7.92
CA LYS A 208 26.23 -15.84 -7.34
C LYS A 208 26.96 -17.08 -6.80
N ASP A 209 26.19 -18.03 -6.26
CA ASP A 209 26.73 -19.23 -5.61
C ASP A 209 26.49 -20.51 -6.42
N PHE A 210 26.19 -20.40 -7.72
CA PHE A 210 26.00 -21.57 -8.59
C PHE A 210 27.32 -22.30 -8.85
N TRP A 211 28.42 -21.56 -8.86
CA TRP A 211 29.76 -22.11 -9.00
C TRP A 211 30.54 -21.71 -7.77
N LYS A 212 31.13 -22.71 -7.10
CA LYS A 212 32.11 -22.56 -6.00
C LYS A 212 33.43 -23.03 -6.54
N ASP A 213 34.34 -22.11 -6.81
CA ASP A 213 35.72 -22.40 -7.16
C ASP A 213 36.49 -22.85 -5.91
#